data_14347eb287813e047a877cfe9a05696c
#
_entry.id   14347eb287813e047a877cfe9a05696c
#
_cell.length_a   1.000
_cell.length_b   1.000
_cell.length_c   1.000
_cell.angle_alpha   90.00
_cell.angle_beta   90.00
_cell.angle_gamma   90.00
#
_symmetry.space_group_name_H-M   'P 1'
#
loop_
_entity.id
_entity.type
_entity.pdbx_description
1 polymer ?
#
loop_
_entity_poly.entity_id
_entity_poly.type
_entity_poly.pdbx_seq_one_letter_code
_entity_poly.pdbx_strand_id
1 'polypeptide(L)'
;AVAVHPEDERYRHLIGKTVILPLVNREIPVIADTYVDKDFGTGVVKITPAHDPNDFEVGLRHQLRQIRVMNDDGTMNAEAGRYEGMDRYEARKAIVEDLKGLGLLVKIEEHKHNVGECYRCSTTVEPIISRQWFVKMKPLAEPAIEAVRSGKIRFVPERFDKIYYNWMENIRDWCISRQLWWGHRIPAYTCEKCGKTIVSREAPLSCSCGHDRFRQDEDVLDTWFSSALWPFSTLGWPEETEELKYFYPTSVLVTGYDIIFFWVARMIFSGLEHMGEIPFRDVLIHGIVRDSQGRKMSKSLGNGIDPLEIIDRYGADSLRMSLVVGNSPGNDMRFYYEKVEANRNFANKIWNA
;
A
#
# COMPACT_ATOMS: atom_id res chain seq x y z
N ALA A 1 -21.15 -16.60 -3.21
CA ALA A 1 -22.17 -16.43 -4.25
C ALA A 1 -21.70 -17.00 -5.59
N VAL A 2 -22.62 -17.10 -6.50
CA VAL A 2 -22.37 -17.33 -7.93
C VAL A 2 -22.84 -16.08 -8.67
N ALA A 3 -21.99 -15.53 -9.54
CA ALA A 3 -22.34 -14.37 -10.36
C ALA A 3 -22.48 -14.75 -11.83
N VAL A 4 -23.45 -14.14 -12.51
CA VAL A 4 -23.71 -14.25 -13.94
C VAL A 4 -23.83 -12.85 -14.54
N HIS A 5 -23.54 -12.69 -15.83
CA HIS A 5 -23.74 -11.40 -16.47
C HIS A 5 -25.25 -11.12 -16.62
N PRO A 6 -25.76 -9.90 -16.34
CA PRO A 6 -27.20 -9.58 -16.38
C PRO A 6 -27.82 -9.78 -17.76
N GLU A 7 -27.05 -9.68 -18.83
CA GLU A 7 -27.47 -9.88 -20.23
C GLU A 7 -27.29 -11.32 -20.73
N ASP A 8 -26.77 -12.24 -19.88
CA ASP A 8 -26.61 -13.65 -20.30
C ASP A 8 -27.92 -14.40 -20.15
N GLU A 9 -28.60 -14.61 -21.28
CA GLU A 9 -29.90 -15.28 -21.32
C GLU A 9 -29.85 -16.74 -20.85
N ARG A 10 -28.68 -17.40 -20.94
CA ARG A 10 -28.50 -18.80 -20.50
C ARG A 10 -28.80 -18.97 -19.01
N TYR A 11 -28.46 -17.99 -18.20
CA TYR A 11 -28.55 -18.06 -16.72
C TYR A 11 -29.51 -17.06 -16.11
N ARG A 12 -30.15 -16.19 -16.91
CA ARG A 12 -31.05 -15.15 -16.43
C ARG A 12 -32.17 -15.68 -15.53
N HIS A 13 -32.64 -16.87 -15.80
CA HIS A 13 -33.71 -17.53 -15.02
C HIS A 13 -33.28 -18.00 -13.62
N LEU A 14 -31.96 -18.00 -13.34
CA LEU A 14 -31.36 -18.35 -12.03
C LEU A 14 -31.12 -17.15 -11.14
N ILE A 15 -31.11 -15.92 -11.67
CA ILE A 15 -30.85 -14.71 -10.89
C ILE A 15 -31.87 -14.57 -9.75
N GLY A 16 -31.36 -14.32 -8.54
CA GLY A 16 -32.20 -14.22 -7.32
C GLY A 16 -32.56 -15.56 -6.69
N LYS A 17 -32.14 -16.68 -7.29
CA LYS A 17 -32.29 -18.01 -6.69
C LYS A 17 -31.02 -18.37 -5.86
N THR A 18 -31.09 -19.50 -5.17
CA THR A 18 -29.94 -20.07 -4.45
C THR A 18 -29.50 -21.38 -5.11
N VAL A 19 -28.23 -21.70 -4.97
CA VAL A 19 -27.62 -22.98 -5.34
C VAL A 19 -26.86 -23.55 -4.15
N ILE A 20 -26.69 -24.86 -4.12
CA ILE A 20 -25.95 -25.55 -3.06
C ILE A 20 -24.48 -25.64 -3.44
N LEU A 21 -23.60 -25.06 -2.60
CA LEU A 21 -22.16 -25.29 -2.70
C LEU A 21 -21.86 -26.72 -2.25
N PRO A 22 -21.35 -27.59 -3.13
CA PRO A 22 -21.05 -28.96 -2.76
C PRO A 22 -19.98 -29.05 -1.65
N LEU A 23 -19.83 -30.22 -1.04
CA LEU A 23 -18.88 -30.57 0.03
C LEU A 23 -19.20 -29.95 1.40
N VAL A 24 -19.65 -28.69 1.45
CA VAL A 24 -20.05 -28.00 2.69
C VAL A 24 -21.58 -27.79 2.77
N ASN A 25 -22.36 -28.20 1.76
CA ASN A 25 -23.81 -28.09 1.68
C ASN A 25 -24.36 -26.71 2.03
N ARG A 26 -23.63 -25.64 1.63
CA ARG A 26 -24.02 -24.27 1.92
C ARG A 26 -24.86 -23.70 0.78
N GLU A 27 -25.99 -23.12 1.12
CA GLU A 27 -26.76 -22.31 0.17
C GLU A 27 -26.04 -21.00 -0.13
N ILE A 28 -25.86 -20.70 -1.41
CA ILE A 28 -25.25 -19.47 -1.91
C ILE A 28 -26.13 -18.82 -2.97
N PRO A 29 -26.29 -17.48 -2.97
CA PRO A 29 -27.14 -16.79 -3.92
C PRO A 29 -26.54 -16.74 -5.32
N VAL A 30 -27.40 -16.70 -6.33
CA VAL A 30 -27.05 -16.36 -7.72
C VAL A 30 -27.36 -14.88 -7.93
N ILE A 31 -26.33 -14.09 -8.24
CA ILE A 31 -26.40 -12.65 -8.44
C ILE A 31 -26.11 -12.28 -9.88
N ALA A 32 -26.57 -11.09 -10.32
CA ALA A 32 -26.24 -10.51 -11.60
C ALA A 32 -25.22 -9.40 -11.42
N ASP A 33 -24.06 -9.49 -12.07
CA ASP A 33 -23.04 -8.45 -12.00
C ASP A 33 -22.28 -8.33 -13.33
N THR A 34 -22.04 -7.10 -13.79
CA THR A 34 -21.30 -6.80 -15.02
C THR A 34 -19.80 -7.11 -14.91
N TYR A 35 -19.30 -7.45 -13.73
CA TYR A 35 -17.97 -7.99 -13.50
C TYR A 35 -17.73 -9.30 -14.28
N VAL A 36 -18.80 -10.07 -14.54
CA VAL A 36 -18.72 -11.36 -15.22
C VAL A 36 -18.56 -11.16 -16.73
N ASP A 37 -17.54 -11.74 -17.30
CA ASP A 37 -17.40 -11.87 -18.75
C ASP A 37 -18.19 -13.10 -19.23
N LYS A 38 -19.29 -12.86 -19.96
CA LYS A 38 -20.19 -13.92 -20.45
C LYS A 38 -19.56 -14.83 -21.50
N ASP A 39 -18.49 -14.37 -22.15
CA ASP A 39 -17.80 -15.07 -23.23
C ASP A 39 -16.58 -15.85 -22.74
N PHE A 40 -16.20 -15.67 -21.46
CA PHE A 40 -15.11 -16.41 -20.85
C PHE A 40 -15.58 -17.66 -20.08
N GLY A 41 -15.02 -18.83 -20.43
CA GLY A 41 -15.34 -20.11 -19.77
C GLY A 41 -16.80 -20.48 -19.91
N THR A 42 -17.49 -20.66 -18.78
CA THR A 42 -18.93 -20.94 -18.74
C THR A 42 -19.79 -19.68 -18.70
N GLY A 43 -19.22 -18.50 -18.51
CA GLY A 43 -19.94 -17.27 -18.23
C GLY A 43 -20.49 -17.19 -16.79
N VAL A 44 -20.01 -18.07 -15.90
CA VAL A 44 -20.42 -18.12 -14.49
C VAL A 44 -19.18 -18.04 -13.60
N VAL A 45 -19.20 -17.14 -12.62
CA VAL A 45 -18.06 -16.89 -11.73
C VAL A 45 -18.47 -17.17 -10.28
N LYS A 46 -17.65 -17.92 -9.53
CA LYS A 46 -17.80 -18.01 -8.09
C LYS A 46 -17.29 -16.71 -7.44
N ILE A 47 -17.97 -16.23 -6.43
CA ILE A 47 -17.61 -15.02 -5.69
C ILE A 47 -17.33 -15.39 -4.23
N THR A 48 -16.10 -15.15 -3.78
CA THR A 48 -15.62 -15.39 -2.42
C THR A 48 -15.06 -14.09 -1.80
N PRO A 49 -15.89 -13.22 -1.26
CA PRO A 49 -15.53 -11.87 -0.84
C PRO A 49 -14.40 -11.80 0.21
N ALA A 50 -14.20 -12.88 0.99
CA ALA A 50 -13.17 -12.91 2.03
C ALA A 50 -11.75 -13.24 1.52
N HIS A 51 -11.61 -13.71 0.26
CA HIS A 51 -10.37 -14.29 -0.25
C HIS A 51 -9.94 -13.79 -1.64
N ASP A 52 -10.60 -12.78 -2.18
CA ASP A 52 -10.23 -12.13 -3.44
C ASP A 52 -10.65 -10.66 -3.41
N PRO A 53 -9.76 -9.71 -3.79
CA PRO A 53 -10.05 -8.28 -3.76
C PRO A 53 -11.19 -7.87 -4.70
N ASN A 54 -11.30 -8.48 -5.87
CA ASN A 54 -12.38 -8.17 -6.82
C ASN A 54 -13.71 -8.76 -6.34
N ASP A 55 -13.69 -9.97 -5.81
CA ASP A 55 -14.85 -10.61 -5.19
C ASP A 55 -15.33 -9.84 -3.96
N PHE A 56 -14.42 -9.18 -3.23
CA PHE A 56 -14.74 -8.31 -2.10
C PHE A 56 -15.58 -7.10 -2.57
N GLU A 57 -15.19 -6.43 -3.65
CA GLU A 57 -15.94 -5.31 -4.23
C GLU A 57 -17.33 -5.74 -4.73
N VAL A 58 -17.43 -6.90 -5.39
CA VAL A 58 -18.72 -7.51 -5.75
C VAL A 58 -19.54 -7.80 -4.49
N GLY A 59 -18.89 -8.34 -3.47
CA GLY A 59 -19.49 -8.64 -2.17
C GLY A 59 -20.11 -7.41 -1.49
N LEU A 60 -19.42 -6.26 -1.55
CA LEU A 60 -19.93 -4.99 -1.01
C LEU A 60 -21.17 -4.52 -1.79
N ARG A 61 -21.12 -4.53 -3.13
CA ARG A 61 -22.23 -4.09 -3.98
C ARG A 61 -23.52 -4.91 -3.75
N HIS A 62 -23.35 -6.20 -3.54
CA HIS A 62 -24.47 -7.14 -3.36
C HIS A 62 -24.74 -7.53 -1.90
N GLN A 63 -24.05 -6.89 -0.94
CA GLN A 63 -24.19 -7.16 0.51
C GLN A 63 -24.01 -8.64 0.86
N LEU A 64 -23.06 -9.31 0.20
CA LEU A 64 -22.79 -10.72 0.40
C LEU A 64 -22.11 -10.98 1.75
N ARG A 65 -22.41 -12.14 2.33
CA ARG A 65 -21.71 -12.60 3.53
C ARG A 65 -20.24 -12.86 3.21
N GLN A 66 -19.34 -12.30 4.02
CA GLN A 66 -17.91 -12.51 3.95
C GLN A 66 -17.51 -13.70 4.80
N ILE A 67 -17.28 -14.83 4.17
CA ILE A 67 -16.97 -16.10 4.85
C ILE A 67 -15.48 -16.37 4.66
N ARG A 68 -14.74 -16.25 5.75
CA ARG A 68 -13.32 -16.61 5.80
C ARG A 68 -13.20 -18.11 6.06
N VAL A 69 -12.47 -18.84 5.21
CA VAL A 69 -12.30 -20.31 5.29
C VAL A 69 -10.90 -20.74 5.71
N MET A 70 -9.98 -19.80 5.90
CA MET A 70 -8.60 -20.03 6.33
C MET A 70 -8.27 -19.31 7.64
N ASN A 71 -7.41 -19.90 8.46
CA ASN A 71 -6.73 -19.29 9.60
C ASN A 71 -5.55 -18.43 9.13
N ASP A 72 -4.93 -17.66 10.04
CA ASP A 72 -3.80 -16.78 9.74
C ASP A 72 -2.53 -17.56 9.36
N ASP A 73 -2.40 -18.81 9.79
CA ASP A 73 -1.31 -19.71 9.47
C ASP A 73 -1.48 -20.47 8.13
N GLY A 74 -2.59 -20.20 7.41
CA GLY A 74 -2.89 -20.84 6.12
C GLY A 74 -3.53 -22.22 6.23
N THR A 75 -3.91 -22.68 7.43
CA THR A 75 -4.73 -23.87 7.62
C THR A 75 -6.21 -23.57 7.39
N MET A 76 -6.99 -24.56 7.01
CA MET A 76 -8.43 -24.42 6.84
C MET A 76 -9.12 -24.34 8.20
N ASN A 77 -10.11 -23.43 8.33
CA ASN A 77 -10.87 -23.29 9.56
C ASN A 77 -12.23 -24.05 9.52
N ALA A 78 -13.03 -23.96 10.59
CA ALA A 78 -14.31 -24.65 10.73
C ALA A 78 -15.32 -24.38 9.60
N GLU A 79 -15.26 -23.20 8.94
CA GLU A 79 -16.13 -22.89 7.80
C GLU A 79 -15.82 -23.75 6.55
N ALA A 80 -14.66 -24.42 6.52
CA ALA A 80 -14.28 -25.37 5.48
C ALA A 80 -14.84 -26.79 5.74
N GLY A 81 -15.58 -27.01 6.82
CA GLY A 81 -16.20 -28.27 7.17
C GLY A 81 -15.17 -29.39 7.39
N ARG A 82 -15.31 -30.51 6.70
CA ARG A 82 -14.43 -31.69 6.88
C ARG A 82 -12.95 -31.46 6.57
N TYR A 83 -12.58 -30.32 5.97
CA TYR A 83 -11.20 -29.95 5.66
C TYR A 83 -10.56 -29.09 6.75
N GLU A 84 -11.27 -28.85 7.86
CA GLU A 84 -10.75 -28.11 9.01
C GLU A 84 -9.40 -28.66 9.49
N GLY A 85 -8.44 -27.78 9.76
CA GLY A 85 -7.09 -28.12 10.21
C GLY A 85 -6.11 -28.58 9.12
N MET A 86 -6.58 -28.81 7.89
CA MET A 86 -5.69 -29.16 6.77
C MET A 86 -4.91 -27.94 6.29
N ASP A 87 -3.67 -28.17 5.86
CA ASP A 87 -2.93 -27.18 5.05
C ASP A 87 -3.70 -26.88 3.75
N ARG A 88 -3.66 -25.63 3.29
CA ARG A 88 -4.42 -25.18 2.11
C ARG A 88 -4.11 -25.96 0.83
N TYR A 89 -2.89 -26.43 0.63
CA TYR A 89 -2.52 -27.23 -0.54
C TYR A 89 -2.99 -28.66 -0.43
N GLU A 90 -3.00 -29.25 0.76
CA GLU A 90 -3.56 -30.58 1.02
C GLU A 90 -5.09 -30.54 0.89
N ALA A 91 -5.73 -29.52 1.45
CA ALA A 91 -7.17 -29.31 1.29
C ALA A 91 -7.57 -29.20 -0.19
N ARG A 92 -6.80 -28.48 -1.02
CA ARG A 92 -7.02 -28.38 -2.46
C ARG A 92 -7.04 -29.74 -3.14
N LYS A 93 -6.07 -30.60 -2.82
CA LYS A 93 -6.00 -31.95 -3.38
C LYS A 93 -7.19 -32.80 -2.94
N ALA A 94 -7.53 -32.76 -1.66
CA ALA A 94 -8.66 -33.50 -1.10
C ALA A 94 -10.00 -33.04 -1.72
N ILE A 95 -10.22 -31.73 -1.87
CA ILE A 95 -11.41 -31.15 -2.50
C ILE A 95 -11.56 -31.64 -3.94
N VAL A 96 -10.48 -31.67 -4.72
CA VAL A 96 -10.49 -32.13 -6.11
C VAL A 96 -10.89 -33.61 -6.20
N GLU A 97 -10.31 -34.46 -5.35
CA GLU A 97 -10.65 -35.90 -5.33
C GLU A 97 -12.10 -36.12 -4.89
N ASP A 98 -12.61 -35.35 -3.93
CA ASP A 98 -13.99 -35.45 -3.47
C ASP A 98 -14.99 -35.01 -4.54
N LEU A 99 -14.72 -33.91 -5.26
CA LEU A 99 -15.53 -33.46 -6.40
C LEU A 99 -15.56 -34.50 -7.52
N LYS A 100 -14.40 -35.18 -7.76
CA LYS A 100 -14.30 -36.28 -8.69
C LYS A 100 -15.15 -37.47 -8.25
N GLY A 101 -15.07 -37.84 -6.97
CA GLY A 101 -15.88 -38.91 -6.39
C GLY A 101 -17.39 -38.65 -6.47
N LEU A 102 -17.80 -37.40 -6.39
CA LEU A 102 -19.21 -36.96 -6.53
C LEU A 102 -19.66 -36.80 -8.00
N GLY A 103 -18.76 -37.00 -8.98
CA GLY A 103 -19.08 -36.77 -10.38
C GLY A 103 -19.29 -35.30 -10.76
N LEU A 104 -18.81 -34.37 -9.92
CA LEU A 104 -18.97 -32.91 -10.10
C LEU A 104 -17.74 -32.26 -10.75
N LEU A 105 -16.62 -32.97 -10.85
CA LEU A 105 -15.42 -32.48 -11.52
C LEU A 105 -15.53 -32.67 -13.03
N VAL A 106 -15.64 -31.55 -13.79
CA VAL A 106 -15.76 -31.58 -15.25
C VAL A 106 -14.41 -31.72 -15.91
N LYS A 107 -13.43 -30.85 -15.57
CA LYS A 107 -12.06 -30.92 -16.08
C LYS A 107 -11.09 -30.13 -15.21
N ILE A 108 -9.81 -30.42 -15.37
CA ILE A 108 -8.69 -29.66 -14.82
C ILE A 108 -7.88 -29.11 -15.98
N GLU A 109 -7.62 -27.82 -16.01
CA GLU A 109 -6.79 -27.15 -17.02
C GLU A 109 -5.66 -26.41 -16.37
N GLU A 110 -4.50 -26.39 -17.02
CA GLU A 110 -3.41 -25.51 -16.63
C GLU A 110 -3.76 -24.06 -16.91
N HIS A 111 -3.63 -23.21 -15.89
CA HIS A 111 -3.88 -21.77 -16.01
C HIS A 111 -2.66 -21.00 -15.50
N LYS A 112 -2.06 -20.19 -16.37
CA LYS A 112 -0.94 -19.32 -16.02
C LYS A 112 -1.45 -17.98 -15.54
N HIS A 113 -1.12 -17.60 -14.32
CA HIS A 113 -1.43 -16.30 -13.75
C HIS A 113 -0.33 -15.86 -12.76
N ASN A 114 -0.28 -14.58 -12.47
CA ASN A 114 0.66 -14.05 -11.48
C ASN A 114 0.13 -14.33 -10.06
N VAL A 115 0.99 -14.90 -9.22
CA VAL A 115 0.71 -15.16 -7.81
C VAL A 115 1.61 -14.25 -6.97
N GLY A 116 1.03 -13.56 -5.99
CA GLY A 116 1.78 -12.75 -5.05
C GLY A 116 2.63 -13.61 -4.11
N GLU A 117 3.90 -13.25 -3.93
CA GLU A 117 4.81 -13.92 -3.00
C GLU A 117 5.39 -12.92 -2.01
N CYS A 118 5.67 -13.40 -0.81
CA CYS A 118 6.38 -12.62 0.19
C CYS A 118 7.82 -12.35 -0.28
N TYR A 119 8.20 -11.07 -0.39
CA TYR A 119 9.54 -10.69 -0.85
C TYR A 119 10.69 -11.12 0.09
N ARG A 120 10.37 -11.59 1.30
CA ARG A 120 11.35 -12.09 2.28
C ARG A 120 11.57 -13.58 2.22
N CYS A 121 10.50 -14.37 2.11
CA CYS A 121 10.56 -15.83 2.22
C CYS A 121 9.95 -16.55 1.02
N SER A 122 9.50 -15.83 -0.01
CA SER A 122 8.88 -16.40 -1.23
C SER A 122 7.66 -17.28 -0.97
N THR A 123 7.07 -17.20 0.22
CA THR A 123 5.81 -17.88 0.49
C THR A 123 4.68 -17.21 -0.24
N THR A 124 3.81 -18.00 -0.88
CA THR A 124 2.59 -17.51 -1.54
C THR A 124 1.71 -16.74 -0.57
N VAL A 125 1.32 -15.52 -0.95
CA VAL A 125 0.41 -14.67 -0.18
C VAL A 125 -1.02 -15.07 -0.51
N GLU A 126 -1.79 -15.44 0.51
CA GLU A 126 -3.22 -15.72 0.39
C GLU A 126 -4.01 -14.48 0.82
N PRO A 127 -4.88 -13.92 -0.04
CA PRO A 127 -5.72 -12.80 0.36
C PRO A 127 -6.72 -13.23 1.45
N ILE A 128 -6.73 -12.52 2.55
CA ILE A 128 -7.65 -12.74 3.69
C ILE A 128 -8.12 -11.38 4.18
N ILE A 129 -9.42 -11.20 4.34
CA ILE A 129 -9.96 -9.99 4.93
C ILE A 129 -9.61 -9.92 6.43
N SER A 130 -9.27 -8.72 6.89
CA SER A 130 -9.02 -8.42 8.29
C SER A 130 -9.52 -7.01 8.62
N ARG A 131 -9.75 -6.75 9.91
CA ARG A 131 -10.07 -5.39 10.34
C ARG A 131 -8.80 -4.57 10.34
N GLN A 132 -8.85 -3.42 9.66
CA GLN A 132 -7.73 -2.51 9.53
C GLN A 132 -8.19 -1.07 9.76
N TRP A 133 -7.28 -0.21 10.13
CA TRP A 133 -7.51 1.22 10.22
C TRP A 133 -7.28 1.88 8.86
N PHE A 134 -8.24 2.68 8.44
CA PHE A 134 -8.18 3.41 7.17
C PHE A 134 -8.38 4.90 7.38
N VAL A 135 -7.62 5.69 6.64
CA VAL A 135 -7.88 7.11 6.44
C VAL A 135 -8.75 7.27 5.18
N LYS A 136 -9.88 7.96 5.33
CA LYS A 136 -10.76 8.31 4.20
C LYS A 136 -10.08 9.40 3.37
N MET A 137 -9.55 9.03 2.21
CA MET A 137 -8.63 9.88 1.47
C MET A 137 -9.28 10.95 0.61
N LYS A 138 -10.45 10.71 0.06
CA LYS A 138 -11.08 11.65 -0.88
C LYS A 138 -11.21 13.08 -0.35
N PRO A 139 -11.71 13.32 0.90
CA PRO A 139 -11.80 14.68 1.45
C PRO A 139 -10.45 15.37 1.65
N LEU A 140 -9.38 14.61 1.86
CA LEU A 140 -8.01 15.13 2.03
C LEU A 140 -7.33 15.39 0.68
N ALA A 141 -7.66 14.58 -0.32
CA ALA A 141 -7.08 14.70 -1.65
C ALA A 141 -7.58 15.92 -2.43
N GLU A 142 -8.85 16.27 -2.32
CA GLU A 142 -9.44 17.38 -3.05
C GLU A 142 -8.73 18.72 -2.79
N PRO A 143 -8.53 19.19 -1.53
CA PRO A 143 -7.78 20.42 -1.26
C PRO A 143 -6.29 20.29 -1.63
N ALA A 144 -5.70 19.12 -1.53
CA ALA A 144 -4.31 18.88 -1.91
C ALA A 144 -4.09 18.97 -3.44
N ILE A 145 -5.03 18.47 -4.24
CA ILE A 145 -5.04 18.63 -5.70
C ILE A 145 -5.16 20.12 -6.06
N GLU A 146 -6.06 20.84 -5.39
CA GLU A 146 -6.29 22.24 -5.65
C GLU A 146 -5.06 23.11 -5.29
N ALA A 147 -4.33 22.79 -4.24
CA ALA A 147 -3.11 23.48 -3.87
C ALA A 147 -2.04 23.46 -4.97
N VAL A 148 -1.93 22.35 -5.72
CA VAL A 148 -1.03 22.23 -6.87
C VAL A 148 -1.64 22.89 -8.10
N ARG A 149 -2.92 22.67 -8.38
CA ARG A 149 -3.62 23.20 -9.55
C ARG A 149 -3.66 24.75 -9.57
N SER A 150 -3.83 25.36 -8.40
CA SER A 150 -3.80 26.83 -8.26
C SER A 150 -2.38 27.42 -8.27
N GLY A 151 -1.33 26.58 -8.33
CA GLY A 151 0.05 27.05 -8.33
C GLY A 151 0.59 27.46 -6.95
N LYS A 152 -0.15 27.22 -5.87
CA LYS A 152 0.35 27.42 -4.49
C LYS A 152 1.54 26.50 -4.20
N ILE A 153 1.50 25.29 -4.73
CA ILE A 153 2.62 24.33 -4.71
C ILE A 153 3.02 24.06 -6.15
N ARG A 154 4.32 24.12 -6.45
CA ARG A 154 4.85 23.89 -7.80
C ARG A 154 5.86 22.75 -7.77
N PHE A 155 5.77 21.81 -8.71
CA PHE A 155 6.80 20.81 -8.93
C PHE A 155 7.87 21.33 -9.91
N VAL A 156 9.12 21.07 -9.60
CA VAL A 156 10.26 21.42 -10.43
C VAL A 156 11.07 20.15 -10.71
N PRO A 157 11.08 19.63 -11.95
CA PRO A 157 10.36 20.11 -13.15
C PRO A 157 8.84 19.86 -13.12
N GLU A 158 8.09 20.72 -13.79
CA GLU A 158 6.62 20.71 -13.87
C GLU A 158 6.05 19.36 -14.36
N ARG A 159 6.77 18.63 -15.21
CA ARG A 159 6.31 17.32 -15.71
C ARG A 159 5.88 16.32 -14.63
N PHE A 160 6.33 16.50 -13.39
CA PHE A 160 5.96 15.65 -12.24
C PHE A 160 4.58 15.93 -11.68
N ASP A 161 3.95 17.05 -12.06
CA ASP A 161 2.55 17.34 -11.75
C ASP A 161 1.63 16.22 -12.24
N LYS A 162 1.90 15.68 -13.43
CA LYS A 162 1.12 14.58 -14.02
C LYS A 162 1.16 13.32 -13.17
N ILE A 163 2.31 13.03 -12.59
CA ILE A 163 2.46 11.87 -11.70
C ILE A 163 1.67 12.11 -10.42
N TYR A 164 1.78 13.31 -9.84
CA TYR A 164 1.03 13.70 -8.65
C TYR A 164 -0.48 13.60 -8.87
N TYR A 165 -1.01 14.21 -9.95
CA TYR A 165 -2.45 14.18 -10.26
C TYR A 165 -2.94 12.76 -10.51
N ASN A 166 -2.21 11.95 -11.25
CA ASN A 166 -2.61 10.57 -11.53
C ASN A 166 -2.81 9.75 -10.23
N TRP A 167 -1.94 9.94 -9.24
CA TRP A 167 -2.09 9.29 -7.94
C TRP A 167 -3.22 9.89 -7.11
N MET A 168 -3.35 11.20 -7.07
CA MET A 168 -4.29 11.89 -6.19
C MET A 168 -5.74 11.82 -6.70
N GLU A 169 -5.96 11.89 -7.99
CA GLU A 169 -7.30 11.79 -8.60
C GLU A 169 -7.86 10.36 -8.52
N ASN A 170 -6.98 9.36 -8.50
CA ASN A 170 -7.36 7.94 -8.37
C ASN A 170 -7.10 7.36 -6.97
N ILE A 171 -6.97 8.23 -5.96
CA ILE A 171 -6.60 7.80 -4.62
C ILE A 171 -7.68 6.93 -3.98
N ARG A 172 -7.26 5.83 -3.36
CA ARG A 172 -8.10 4.97 -2.53
C ARG A 172 -7.86 5.24 -1.06
N ASP A 173 -8.80 4.82 -0.23
CA ASP A 173 -8.64 4.92 1.22
C ASP A 173 -7.35 4.22 1.66
N TRP A 174 -6.61 4.90 2.53
CA TRP A 174 -5.28 4.48 2.94
C TRP A 174 -5.34 3.62 4.20
N CYS A 175 -4.98 2.34 4.08
CA CYS A 175 -4.77 1.48 5.23
C CYS A 175 -3.52 1.94 5.98
N ILE A 176 -3.69 2.33 7.25
CA ILE A 176 -2.61 2.86 8.09
C ILE A 176 -2.13 1.90 9.17
N SER A 177 -2.80 0.78 9.38
CA SER A 177 -2.36 -0.24 10.34
C SER A 177 -1.37 -1.23 9.72
N ARG A 178 -0.38 -1.64 10.53
CA ARG A 178 0.65 -2.62 10.15
C ARG A 178 0.83 -3.62 11.28
N GLN A 179 0.94 -4.89 10.92
CA GLN A 179 1.19 -6.00 11.84
C GLN A 179 2.70 -6.20 12.01
N LEU A 180 3.35 -5.19 12.62
CA LEU A 180 4.79 -5.15 12.85
C LEU A 180 5.08 -5.09 14.36
N TRP A 181 6.19 -5.68 14.78
CA TRP A 181 6.64 -5.60 16.17
C TRP A 181 7.12 -4.19 16.56
N TRP A 182 7.80 -3.51 15.65
CA TRP A 182 8.37 -2.18 15.88
C TRP A 182 7.58 -1.10 15.17
N GLY A 183 7.17 -0.06 15.89
CA GLY A 183 6.48 1.09 15.34
C GLY A 183 5.67 1.86 16.40
N HIS A 184 4.94 2.87 15.98
CA HIS A 184 4.01 3.63 16.82
C HIS A 184 2.72 2.84 16.98
N ARG A 185 2.50 2.30 18.16
CA ARG A 185 1.29 1.53 18.45
C ARG A 185 0.04 2.39 18.30
N ILE A 186 -1.00 1.85 17.66
CA ILE A 186 -2.25 2.57 17.44
C ILE A 186 -2.91 2.88 18.78
N PRO A 187 -3.25 4.16 19.06
CA PRO A 187 -3.80 4.59 20.34
C PRO A 187 -5.31 4.35 20.42
N ALA A 188 -5.73 3.13 20.10
CA ALA A 188 -7.13 2.69 20.12
C ALA A 188 -7.31 1.58 21.15
N TYR A 189 -8.34 1.71 21.96
CA TYR A 189 -8.63 0.83 23.09
C TYR A 189 -10.05 0.27 22.95
N THR A 190 -10.17 -1.03 22.87
CA THR A 190 -11.47 -1.71 22.75
C THR A 190 -11.90 -2.23 24.12
N CYS A 191 -13.07 -1.81 24.56
CA CYS A 191 -13.67 -2.29 25.81
C CYS A 191 -13.96 -3.80 25.73
N GLU A 192 -13.44 -4.58 26.67
CA GLU A 192 -13.61 -6.04 26.67
C GLU A 192 -15.04 -6.50 26.89
N LYS A 193 -15.90 -5.67 27.48
CA LYS A 193 -17.31 -6.02 27.74
C LYS A 193 -18.24 -5.71 26.58
N CYS A 194 -18.17 -4.52 25.99
CA CYS A 194 -19.14 -4.08 25.00
C CYS A 194 -18.57 -3.89 23.58
N GLY A 195 -17.26 -4.09 23.40
CA GLY A 195 -16.59 -3.96 22.08
C GLY A 195 -16.44 -2.52 21.57
N LYS A 196 -16.85 -1.50 22.37
CA LYS A 196 -16.69 -0.10 21.97
C LYS A 196 -15.23 0.28 21.91
N THR A 197 -14.79 0.85 20.79
CA THR A 197 -13.43 1.37 20.62
C THR A 197 -13.37 2.86 20.99
N ILE A 198 -12.34 3.23 21.73
CA ILE A 198 -12.04 4.60 22.17
C ILE A 198 -10.62 4.91 21.70
N VAL A 199 -10.44 6.04 20.99
CA VAL A 199 -9.13 6.55 20.62
C VAL A 199 -8.69 7.57 21.67
N SER A 200 -7.52 7.35 22.27
CA SER A 200 -7.02 8.17 23.37
C SER A 200 -5.49 8.06 23.47
N ARG A 201 -4.81 9.12 23.93
CA ARG A 201 -3.36 9.10 24.19
C ARG A 201 -2.97 8.07 25.27
N GLU A 202 -3.82 7.93 26.27
CA GLU A 202 -3.65 6.99 27.38
C GLU A 202 -4.83 6.03 27.46
N ALA A 203 -4.65 4.92 28.15
CA ALA A 203 -5.73 3.96 28.36
C ALA A 203 -6.91 4.64 29.09
N PRO A 204 -8.14 4.53 28.56
CA PRO A 204 -9.32 5.10 29.22
C PRO A 204 -9.55 4.48 30.60
N LEU A 205 -9.94 5.28 31.57
CA LEU A 205 -10.24 4.80 32.94
C LEU A 205 -11.54 4.02 33.02
N SER A 206 -12.52 4.37 32.19
CA SER A 206 -13.83 3.70 32.16
C SER A 206 -14.52 3.81 30.79
N CYS A 207 -15.32 2.82 30.47
CA CYS A 207 -16.20 2.81 29.30
C CYS A 207 -17.60 3.35 29.64
N SER A 208 -18.33 3.85 28.66
CA SER A 208 -19.73 4.25 28.81
C SER A 208 -20.67 3.13 29.30
N CYS A 209 -20.24 1.85 29.22
CA CYS A 209 -20.95 0.70 29.77
C CYS A 209 -20.57 0.38 31.23
N GLY A 210 -19.75 1.23 31.88
CA GLY A 210 -19.28 1.06 33.26
C GLY A 210 -18.12 0.07 33.44
N HIS A 211 -17.55 -0.47 32.35
CA HIS A 211 -16.40 -1.39 32.41
C HIS A 211 -15.09 -0.62 32.34
N ASP A 212 -14.05 -1.14 33.01
CA ASP A 212 -12.74 -0.51 33.18
C ASP A 212 -11.57 -1.25 32.51
N ARG A 213 -11.85 -2.40 31.86
CA ARG A 213 -10.85 -3.18 31.14
C ARG A 213 -10.93 -2.92 29.65
N PHE A 214 -9.74 -2.66 29.08
CA PHE A 214 -9.58 -2.35 27.66
C PHE A 214 -8.40 -3.13 27.09
N ARG A 215 -8.55 -3.57 25.84
CA ARG A 215 -7.45 -4.09 25.04
C ARG A 215 -7.03 -3.02 24.06
N GLN A 216 -5.78 -2.57 24.16
CA GLN A 216 -5.20 -1.69 23.14
C GLN A 216 -5.00 -2.46 21.85
N ASP A 217 -5.20 -1.79 20.72
CA ASP A 217 -4.88 -2.32 19.40
C ASP A 217 -3.39 -2.74 19.35
N GLU A 218 -3.11 -3.92 18.78
CA GLU A 218 -1.76 -4.48 18.72
C GLU A 218 -0.99 -4.00 17.50
N ASP A 219 -1.69 -3.49 16.49
CA ASP A 219 -1.10 -2.96 15.28
C ASP A 219 -0.35 -1.64 15.54
N VAL A 220 0.58 -1.34 14.64
CA VAL A 220 1.31 -0.07 14.63
C VAL A 220 0.93 0.75 13.40
N LEU A 221 1.15 2.05 13.48
CA LEU A 221 0.90 2.96 12.36
C LEU A 221 1.91 2.76 11.23
N ASP A 222 1.46 2.90 9.99
CA ASP A 222 2.32 2.99 8.82
C ASP A 222 3.39 4.07 9.02
N THR A 223 4.64 3.75 8.68
CA THR A 223 5.78 4.70 8.72
C THR A 223 5.45 6.03 8.04
N TRP A 224 4.74 5.99 6.93
CA TRP A 224 4.37 7.19 6.19
C TRP A 224 3.34 8.06 6.91
N PHE A 225 2.65 7.54 7.91
CA PHE A 225 1.70 8.32 8.70
C PHE A 225 2.42 9.38 9.55
N SER A 226 3.47 9.00 10.26
CA SER A 226 4.29 9.95 11.00
C SER A 226 5.22 10.77 10.08
N SER A 227 5.74 10.18 8.99
CA SER A 227 6.58 10.89 8.02
C SER A 227 5.84 12.04 7.33
N ALA A 228 4.52 11.96 7.19
CA ALA A 228 3.70 13.02 6.65
C ALA A 228 3.67 14.30 7.52
N LEU A 229 4.00 14.16 8.80
CA LEU A 229 4.00 15.27 9.77
C LEU A 229 5.32 16.06 9.75
N TRP A 230 6.34 15.60 9.02
CA TRP A 230 7.70 16.17 9.01
C TRP A 230 7.74 17.69 8.91
N PRO A 231 7.02 18.38 8.00
CA PRO A 231 7.16 19.81 7.77
C PRO A 231 6.81 20.67 9.00
N PHE A 232 6.04 20.15 9.92
CA PHE A 232 5.57 20.90 11.10
C PHE A 232 5.90 20.21 12.44
N SER A 233 5.93 18.89 12.50
CA SER A 233 6.25 18.18 13.75
C SER A 233 7.69 18.41 14.21
N THR A 234 8.64 18.53 13.28
CA THR A 234 10.05 18.82 13.59
C THR A 234 10.27 20.26 14.08
N LEU A 235 9.29 21.14 13.87
CA LEU A 235 9.30 22.54 14.32
C LEU A 235 8.53 22.72 15.62
N GLY A 236 8.12 21.64 16.28
CA GLY A 236 7.51 21.64 17.62
C GLY A 236 5.99 21.45 17.65
N TRP A 237 5.30 21.31 16.49
CA TRP A 237 3.87 21.01 16.50
C TRP A 237 3.57 19.76 17.38
N PRO A 238 2.50 19.73 18.21
CA PRO A 238 1.34 20.62 18.22
C PRO A 238 1.50 21.93 19.02
N GLU A 239 2.68 22.21 19.52
CA GLU A 239 2.94 23.47 20.23
C GLU A 239 3.15 24.62 19.24
N GLU A 240 2.73 25.84 19.62
CA GLU A 240 2.95 27.05 18.82
C GLU A 240 4.33 27.64 19.10
N THR A 241 5.38 26.98 18.59
CA THR A 241 6.77 27.44 18.79
C THR A 241 7.13 28.61 17.87
N GLU A 242 8.19 29.32 18.21
CA GLU A 242 8.73 30.41 17.34
C GLU A 242 9.29 29.84 16.03
N GLU A 243 9.90 28.64 16.08
CA GLU A 243 10.40 27.93 14.92
C GLU A 243 9.26 27.57 13.95
N LEU A 244 8.13 27.08 14.47
CA LEU A 244 6.97 26.75 13.67
C LEU A 244 6.40 28.00 12.97
N LYS A 245 6.27 29.10 13.70
CA LYS A 245 5.77 30.37 13.15
C LYS A 245 6.69 30.96 12.09
N TYR A 246 8.00 30.76 12.22
CA TYR A 246 8.98 31.33 11.30
C TYR A 246 9.24 30.49 10.07
N PHE A 247 9.36 29.16 10.23
CA PHE A 247 9.78 28.25 9.15
C PHE A 247 8.64 27.56 8.41
N TYR A 248 7.43 27.55 8.95
CA TYR A 248 6.28 26.96 8.27
C TYR A 248 5.40 28.06 7.62
N PRO A 249 5.01 27.93 6.33
CA PRO A 249 5.42 26.90 5.37
C PRO A 249 6.89 27.09 4.92
N THR A 250 7.55 25.97 4.61
CA THR A 250 8.92 26.01 4.08
C THR A 250 8.95 26.47 2.61
N SER A 251 10.12 26.93 2.14
CA SER A 251 10.25 27.41 0.77
C SER A 251 10.32 26.26 -0.24
N VAL A 252 11.20 25.27 0.01
CA VAL A 252 11.48 24.19 -0.94
C VAL A 252 11.60 22.87 -0.22
N LEU A 253 10.90 21.85 -0.74
CA LEU A 253 11.12 20.44 -0.43
C LEU A 253 11.96 19.82 -1.55
N VAL A 254 13.03 19.11 -1.21
CA VAL A 254 13.87 18.39 -2.18
C VAL A 254 13.73 16.89 -1.97
N THR A 255 13.36 16.15 -3.02
CA THR A 255 13.16 14.70 -2.93
C THR A 255 13.29 13.99 -4.27
N GLY A 256 13.38 12.66 -4.26
CA GLY A 256 13.31 11.82 -5.44
C GLY A 256 11.87 11.67 -5.96
N TYR A 257 11.73 11.39 -7.24
CA TYR A 257 10.40 11.19 -7.87
C TYR A 257 9.69 9.93 -7.38
N ASP A 258 10.40 8.95 -6.87
CA ASP A 258 9.85 7.64 -6.46
C ASP A 258 9.01 7.71 -5.18
N ILE A 259 9.11 8.81 -4.41
CA ILE A 259 8.32 9.02 -3.19
C ILE A 259 7.37 10.23 -3.28
N ILE A 260 7.03 10.69 -4.47
CA ILE A 260 6.04 11.77 -4.66
C ILE A 260 4.71 11.37 -3.98
N PHE A 261 4.21 10.17 -4.25
CA PHE A 261 2.97 9.70 -3.64
C PHE A 261 3.14 9.36 -2.15
N PHE A 262 4.20 8.62 -1.80
CA PHE A 262 4.37 8.13 -0.44
C PHE A 262 4.70 9.22 0.58
N TRP A 263 5.39 10.27 0.17
CA TRP A 263 5.84 11.32 1.09
C TRP A 263 5.31 12.70 0.74
N VAL A 264 5.54 13.19 -0.48
CA VAL A 264 5.16 14.56 -0.88
C VAL A 264 3.66 14.78 -0.75
N ALA A 265 2.85 13.92 -1.40
CA ALA A 265 1.40 14.02 -1.35
C ALA A 265 0.87 13.92 0.09
N ARG A 266 1.46 13.04 0.90
CA ARG A 266 1.07 12.87 2.30
C ARG A 266 1.41 14.07 3.16
N MET A 267 2.57 14.71 2.96
CA MET A 267 2.88 15.97 3.64
C MET A 267 1.93 17.11 3.23
N ILE A 268 1.53 17.16 1.95
CA ILE A 268 0.62 18.20 1.46
C ILE A 268 -0.74 18.08 2.14
N PHE A 269 -1.38 16.92 2.08
CA PHE A 269 -2.71 16.79 2.70
C PHE A 269 -2.65 16.83 4.23
N SER A 270 -1.58 16.34 4.87
CA SER A 270 -1.42 16.44 6.32
C SER A 270 -1.19 17.90 6.76
N GLY A 271 -0.40 18.67 6.02
CA GLY A 271 -0.22 20.10 6.29
C GLY A 271 -1.53 20.87 6.18
N LEU A 272 -2.29 20.64 5.09
CA LEU A 272 -3.58 21.29 4.91
C LEU A 272 -4.59 20.90 6.00
N GLU A 273 -4.62 19.63 6.44
CA GLU A 273 -5.55 19.16 7.46
C GLU A 273 -5.18 19.67 8.87
N HIS A 274 -3.91 19.63 9.25
CA HIS A 274 -3.48 19.92 10.61
C HIS A 274 -3.09 21.38 10.85
N MET A 275 -2.54 22.04 9.81
CA MET A 275 -2.06 23.41 9.88
C MET A 275 -2.96 24.42 9.15
N GLY A 276 -3.90 23.93 8.31
CA GLY A 276 -4.75 24.79 7.48
C GLY A 276 -4.00 25.51 6.35
N GLU A 277 -2.73 25.18 6.13
CA GLU A 277 -1.86 25.82 5.14
C GLU A 277 -0.95 24.81 4.45
N ILE A 278 -0.47 25.14 3.24
CA ILE A 278 0.47 24.30 2.48
C ILE A 278 1.79 24.14 3.25
N PRO A 279 2.42 22.95 3.21
CA PRO A 279 3.66 22.71 3.98
C PRO A 279 4.92 23.30 3.32
N PHE A 280 4.92 23.49 2.01
CA PHE A 280 6.02 24.05 1.21
C PHE A 280 5.49 24.61 -0.11
N ARG A 281 6.27 25.48 -0.75
CA ARG A 281 5.90 26.16 -1.99
C ARG A 281 6.39 25.45 -3.24
N ASP A 282 7.65 25.03 -3.23
CA ASP A 282 8.28 24.34 -4.35
C ASP A 282 8.69 22.92 -3.96
N VAL A 283 8.50 21.97 -4.88
CA VAL A 283 8.95 20.58 -4.75
C VAL A 283 10.00 20.33 -5.83
N LEU A 284 11.27 20.41 -5.45
CA LEU A 284 12.39 20.11 -6.36
C LEU A 284 12.61 18.61 -6.42
N ILE A 285 12.36 18.06 -7.58
CA ILE A 285 12.52 16.63 -7.82
C ILE A 285 13.89 16.34 -8.44
N HIS A 286 14.66 15.50 -7.77
CA HIS A 286 15.89 14.95 -8.31
C HIS A 286 15.69 13.51 -8.82
N GLY A 287 16.61 13.06 -9.69
CA GLY A 287 16.66 11.67 -10.13
C GLY A 287 17.28 10.74 -9.09
N ILE A 288 17.27 9.45 -9.39
CA ILE A 288 17.88 8.40 -8.57
C ILE A 288 19.25 8.04 -9.14
N VAL A 289 20.23 7.79 -8.25
CA VAL A 289 21.52 7.26 -8.63
C VAL A 289 21.38 5.78 -8.97
N ARG A 290 21.79 5.40 -10.17
CA ARG A 290 21.77 4.03 -10.70
C ARG A 290 23.17 3.50 -10.90
N ASP A 291 23.34 2.20 -10.95
CA ASP A 291 24.60 1.56 -11.28
C ASP A 291 25.06 1.88 -12.72
N SER A 292 26.24 1.46 -13.09
CA SER A 292 26.82 1.67 -14.43
C SER A 292 25.96 1.10 -15.56
N GLN A 293 25.14 0.07 -15.28
CA GLN A 293 24.23 -0.56 -16.22
C GLN A 293 22.83 0.13 -16.24
N GLY A 294 22.62 1.14 -15.40
CA GLY A 294 21.33 1.85 -15.29
C GLY A 294 20.29 1.16 -14.41
N ARG A 295 20.67 0.14 -13.64
CA ARG A 295 19.75 -0.55 -12.71
C ARG A 295 19.66 0.22 -11.39
N LYS A 296 18.49 0.23 -10.76
CA LYS A 296 18.31 0.79 -9.41
C LYS A 296 19.21 0.03 -8.43
N MET A 297 19.98 0.76 -7.63
CA MET A 297 20.79 0.16 -6.57
C MET A 297 19.88 -0.40 -5.47
N SER A 298 20.13 -1.64 -5.04
CA SER A 298 19.42 -2.27 -3.95
C SER A 298 20.30 -3.26 -3.18
N LYS A 299 19.97 -3.47 -1.91
CA LYS A 299 20.69 -4.44 -1.06
C LYS A 299 20.57 -5.88 -1.61
N SER A 300 19.41 -6.22 -2.18
CA SER A 300 19.13 -7.55 -2.74
C SER A 300 19.96 -7.84 -4.02
N LEU A 301 20.28 -6.81 -4.81
CA LEU A 301 21.11 -6.97 -6.01
C LEU A 301 22.61 -6.87 -5.71
N GLY A 302 23.00 -6.44 -4.49
CA GLY A 302 24.41 -6.26 -4.14
C GLY A 302 25.16 -5.23 -5.01
N ASN A 303 24.44 -4.35 -5.70
CA ASN A 303 25.00 -3.35 -6.60
C ASN A 303 25.08 -1.95 -5.98
N GLY A 304 24.91 -1.85 -4.66
CA GLY A 304 25.10 -0.62 -3.90
C GLY A 304 26.59 -0.25 -3.83
N ILE A 305 26.88 1.04 -3.91
CA ILE A 305 28.23 1.58 -3.77
C ILE A 305 28.29 2.34 -2.45
N ASP A 306 29.27 1.99 -1.60
CA ASP A 306 29.48 2.71 -0.35
C ASP A 306 30.18 4.05 -0.65
N PRO A 307 29.54 5.18 -0.30
CA PRO A 307 30.17 6.50 -0.49
C PRO A 307 31.49 6.65 0.28
N LEU A 308 31.68 6.00 1.43
CA LEU A 308 32.90 6.11 2.22
C LEU A 308 34.10 5.45 1.50
N GLU A 309 33.88 4.29 0.88
CA GLU A 309 34.92 3.65 0.05
C GLU A 309 35.35 4.55 -1.11
N ILE A 310 34.41 5.28 -1.71
CA ILE A 310 34.75 6.24 -2.78
C ILE A 310 35.52 7.44 -2.23
N ILE A 311 35.16 7.94 -1.06
CA ILE A 311 35.83 9.05 -0.40
C ILE A 311 37.28 8.67 -0.06
N ASP A 312 37.49 7.49 0.50
CA ASP A 312 38.80 6.99 0.87
C ASP A 312 39.71 6.84 -0.35
N ARG A 313 39.18 6.43 -1.49
CA ARG A 313 39.94 6.18 -2.72
C ARG A 313 40.16 7.42 -3.57
N TYR A 314 39.17 8.30 -3.68
CA TYR A 314 39.17 9.41 -4.65
C TYR A 314 39.03 10.80 -4.02
N GLY A 315 38.72 10.86 -2.72
CA GLY A 315 38.46 12.11 -2.01
C GLY A 315 37.00 12.55 -2.07
N ALA A 316 36.55 13.26 -1.03
CA ALA A 316 35.18 13.71 -0.88
C ALA A 316 34.74 14.68 -1.99
N ASP A 317 35.62 15.60 -2.41
CA ASP A 317 35.31 16.58 -3.45
C ASP A 317 35.04 15.90 -4.79
N SER A 318 35.82 14.85 -5.12
CA SER A 318 35.61 14.07 -6.35
C SER A 318 34.26 13.38 -6.39
N LEU A 319 33.87 12.77 -5.28
CA LEU A 319 32.51 12.15 -5.14
C LEU A 319 31.43 13.21 -5.27
N ARG A 320 31.49 14.27 -4.47
CA ARG A 320 30.49 15.34 -4.46
C ARG A 320 30.32 15.98 -5.84
N MET A 321 31.42 16.29 -6.51
CA MET A 321 31.40 16.85 -7.85
C MET A 321 30.81 15.87 -8.87
N SER A 322 31.13 14.59 -8.79
CA SER A 322 30.56 13.58 -9.70
C SER A 322 29.05 13.39 -9.52
N LEU A 323 28.49 13.70 -8.34
CA LEU A 323 27.06 13.65 -8.08
C LEU A 323 26.32 14.91 -8.56
N VAL A 324 27.01 16.02 -8.78
CA VAL A 324 26.42 17.30 -9.20
C VAL A 324 26.56 17.54 -10.70
N VAL A 325 27.73 17.24 -11.26
CA VAL A 325 28.03 17.53 -12.66
C VAL A 325 27.30 16.61 -13.62
N GLY A 326 26.69 17.20 -14.66
CA GLY A 326 26.01 16.47 -15.72
C GLY A 326 24.61 15.96 -15.36
N ASN A 327 24.03 16.48 -14.29
CA ASN A 327 22.65 16.17 -13.91
C ASN A 327 21.68 17.22 -14.46
N SER A 328 20.48 16.73 -14.79
CA SER A 328 19.31 17.59 -15.05
C SER A 328 18.24 17.28 -14.01
N PRO A 329 17.48 18.25 -13.51
CA PRO A 329 16.44 18.05 -12.53
C PRO A 329 15.46 16.94 -12.96
N GLY A 330 15.20 16.01 -12.06
CA GLY A 330 14.27 14.91 -12.26
C GLY A 330 14.76 13.76 -13.16
N ASN A 331 15.99 13.78 -13.61
CA ASN A 331 16.58 12.70 -14.41
C ASN A 331 17.51 11.83 -13.57
N ASP A 332 17.44 10.51 -13.80
CA ASP A 332 18.36 9.56 -13.17
C ASP A 332 19.78 9.73 -13.65
N MET A 333 20.73 9.42 -12.78
CA MET A 333 22.14 9.46 -13.06
C MET A 333 22.75 8.08 -12.93
N ARG A 334 23.59 7.69 -13.89
CA ARG A 334 24.44 6.51 -13.77
C ARG A 334 25.72 6.86 -13.03
N PHE A 335 26.05 6.06 -12.02
CA PHE A 335 27.30 6.18 -11.28
C PHE A 335 28.29 5.15 -11.77
N TYR A 336 29.53 5.60 -12.06
CA TYR A 336 30.64 4.75 -12.46
C TYR A 336 31.97 5.41 -12.02
N TYR A 337 32.98 4.57 -11.74
CA TYR A 337 34.21 5.00 -11.13
C TYR A 337 35.05 5.96 -12.01
N GLU A 338 34.99 5.78 -13.33
CA GLU A 338 35.68 6.62 -14.29
C GLU A 338 35.22 8.08 -14.22
N LYS A 339 33.95 8.31 -13.92
CA LYS A 339 33.40 9.68 -13.70
C LYS A 339 34.02 10.31 -12.44
N VAL A 340 34.16 9.53 -11.36
CA VAL A 340 34.73 10.02 -10.11
C VAL A 340 36.22 10.34 -10.30
N GLU A 341 36.97 9.49 -11.01
CA GLU A 341 38.36 9.71 -11.33
C GLU A 341 38.61 10.96 -12.20
N ALA A 342 37.77 11.16 -13.21
CA ALA A 342 37.80 12.37 -14.04
C ALA A 342 37.58 13.64 -13.21
N ASN A 343 36.66 13.62 -12.24
CA ASN A 343 36.41 14.75 -11.35
C ASN A 343 37.57 14.96 -10.35
N ARG A 344 38.22 13.88 -9.87
CA ARG A 344 39.47 14.01 -9.09
C ARG A 344 40.55 14.74 -9.87
N ASN A 345 40.76 14.33 -11.11
CA ASN A 345 41.76 14.94 -11.97
C ASN A 345 41.41 16.41 -12.26
N PHE A 346 40.15 16.73 -12.41
CA PHE A 346 39.68 18.11 -12.57
C PHE A 346 39.94 18.95 -11.29
N ALA A 347 39.62 18.42 -10.11
CA ALA A 347 39.87 19.09 -8.83
C ALA A 347 41.39 19.36 -8.64
N ASN A 348 42.24 18.38 -8.95
CA ASN A 348 43.69 18.55 -8.93
C ASN A 348 44.17 19.62 -9.92
N LYS A 349 43.55 19.72 -11.10
CA LYS A 349 43.88 20.77 -12.07
C LYS A 349 43.60 22.16 -11.52
N ILE A 350 42.46 22.32 -10.84
CA ILE A 350 42.11 23.61 -10.19
C ILE A 350 43.10 23.93 -9.09
N TRP A 351 43.48 22.95 -8.27
CA TRP A 351 44.42 23.15 -7.17
C TRP A 351 45.82 23.58 -7.67
N ASN A 352 46.26 23.06 -8.80
CA ASN A 352 47.58 23.35 -9.36
C ASN A 352 47.59 24.58 -10.27
N ALA A 353 46.46 25.22 -10.55
CA ALA A 353 46.37 26.46 -11.31
C ALA A 353 46.51 27.71 -10.43
#